data_5a772289e581ceaebfb42b32b853d894
#
_entry.id   5a772289e581ceaebfb42b32b853d894
#
_cell.length_a   1.000
_cell.length_b   1.000
_cell.length_c   1.000
_cell.angle_alpha   90.00
_cell.angle_beta   90.00
_cell.angle_gamma   90.00
#
_symmetry.space_group_name_H-M   'P 1'
#
loop_
_entity.id
_entity.type
_entity.pdbx_description
1 polymer ?
#
loop_
_entity_poly.entity_id
_entity_poly.type
_entity_poly.pdbx_seq_one_letter_code
_entity_poly.pdbx_strand_id
1 'polypeptide(L)'
;MRHIISLVLLAGATCTAQAQVTAGPGTWSGNQTWAADTVNGGNLTGYFYWPATQPALNGKRALVLVLHGCAQTAAGDVVDSGSDGGFNWKKAADQYGAIILAPNATGNVYSNHCWDYASTNHNRTSGHDGVLLDLIKRFTGNAQYAIDPNQVYVAGLSSGGGETMALGCLAPDVFAGVGINAGPPPGTTTTQIGAVPAGYTATNAANNCKALAGSSSGAFASQIASVVWGTSDYTVSQQYGPMDAQAMRLVYGGTFTKGQSTTVATGGTSVPYTDANGKLRTTEVTVSGMGHAWPAGSGGQNTNFVDATHVNYPAFVMDFWFRNNLRAARAAPPVVDSCNASVSGTTVTVSGSGTDSAGSISSWRVVLNGPSAVNDTAAGSGASFTKSYTNLANGYYTGSVTATDSGTGLTSNACSIAQFLVGTPPALQPPAGLAVGATTSNSVTLTWNAASGATGYYVYRNGSRVNASPVTATSYTDGGLAASTTYNYQVSATNGSSESALSAAVAGTTASSWTCSATTSGNYAHVQAGRAHDSGGYALANGSNQNMGLDNTFYTSTLAQTAPGYYVIGSCP
;
A
#
# COMPACT_ATOMS: atom_id res chain seq x y z
N MET A 1 -25.86 -15.60 76.59
CA MET A 1 -25.27 -15.94 75.32
C MET A 1 -26.11 -15.27 74.23
N ARG A 2 -25.64 -14.13 73.71
CA ARG A 2 -26.26 -13.44 72.57
C ARG A 2 -25.46 -13.74 71.32
N HIS A 3 -26.08 -14.41 70.34
CA HIS A 3 -25.54 -14.67 69.04
C HIS A 3 -25.73 -13.42 68.17
N ILE A 4 -24.63 -12.83 67.78
CA ILE A 4 -24.61 -11.76 66.75
C ILE A 4 -24.46 -12.46 65.38
N ILE A 5 -25.51 -12.37 64.56
CA ILE A 5 -25.49 -12.82 63.16
C ILE A 5 -24.99 -11.61 62.35
N SER A 6 -23.79 -11.70 61.85
CA SER A 6 -23.24 -10.74 60.87
C SER A 6 -23.83 -11.02 59.48
N LEU A 7 -24.66 -10.09 59.03
CA LEU A 7 -25.17 -10.09 57.67
C LEU A 7 -24.07 -9.55 56.72
N VAL A 8 -23.45 -10.41 55.91
CA VAL A 8 -22.58 -10.00 54.84
C VAL A 8 -23.45 -9.57 53.66
N LEU A 9 -23.54 -8.26 53.40
CA LEU A 9 -24.08 -7.74 52.15
C LEU A 9 -23.06 -8.04 51.03
N LEU A 10 -23.34 -9.03 50.18
CA LEU A 10 -22.73 -9.12 48.86
C LEU A 10 -23.29 -7.96 48.02
N ALA A 11 -22.46 -6.94 47.78
CA ALA A 11 -22.72 -5.97 46.75
C ALA A 11 -22.47 -6.69 45.38
N GLY A 12 -23.56 -7.18 44.80
CA GLY A 12 -23.55 -7.67 43.44
C GLY A 12 -23.24 -6.51 42.48
N ALA A 13 -22.05 -6.48 41.92
CA ALA A 13 -21.77 -5.64 40.78
C ALA A 13 -22.68 -6.10 39.63
N THR A 14 -23.76 -5.40 39.39
CA THR A 14 -24.56 -5.56 38.19
C THR A 14 -23.70 -5.08 37.01
N CYS A 15 -23.06 -6.03 36.36
CA CYS A 15 -22.51 -5.80 35.03
C CYS A 15 -23.69 -5.51 34.11
N THR A 16 -24.02 -4.24 33.89
CA THR A 16 -24.98 -3.86 32.86
C THR A 16 -24.41 -4.26 31.53
N ALA A 17 -24.86 -5.38 30.98
CA ALA A 17 -24.56 -5.75 29.61
C ALA A 17 -24.94 -4.56 28.72
N GLN A 18 -23.99 -3.91 28.12
CA GLN A 18 -24.22 -2.85 27.14
C GLN A 18 -25.09 -3.45 26.04
N ALA A 19 -26.21 -2.81 25.71
CA ALA A 19 -27.09 -3.31 24.66
C ALA A 19 -26.33 -3.45 23.35
N GLN A 20 -26.23 -4.67 22.85
CA GLN A 20 -25.54 -4.99 21.62
C GLN A 20 -26.24 -4.28 20.46
N VAL A 21 -25.50 -3.45 19.70
CA VAL A 21 -26.08 -2.79 18.53
C VAL A 21 -26.26 -3.78 17.38
N THR A 22 -27.18 -3.46 16.48
CA THR A 22 -27.44 -4.28 15.30
C THR A 22 -26.15 -4.47 14.48
N ALA A 23 -25.76 -5.72 14.27
CA ALA A 23 -24.64 -6.08 13.40
C ALA A 23 -25.02 -5.81 11.94
N GLY A 24 -24.10 -5.24 11.18
CA GLY A 24 -24.25 -5.10 9.73
C GLY A 24 -23.96 -6.42 9.01
N PRO A 25 -24.13 -6.45 7.69
CA PRO A 25 -23.82 -7.62 6.87
C PRO A 25 -22.31 -7.90 6.72
N GLY A 26 -21.43 -6.94 7.08
CA GLY A 26 -19.99 -7.08 6.91
C GLY A 26 -19.52 -6.99 5.44
N THR A 27 -20.36 -6.44 4.59
CA THR A 27 -20.10 -6.24 3.16
C THR A 27 -20.50 -4.83 2.73
N TRP A 28 -19.94 -4.37 1.62
CA TRP A 28 -20.41 -3.16 0.97
C TRP A 28 -21.84 -3.31 0.46
N SER A 29 -22.62 -2.25 0.53
CA SER A 29 -23.94 -2.19 -0.10
C SER A 29 -23.81 -2.26 -1.63
N GLY A 30 -24.92 -2.54 -2.32
CA GLY A 30 -25.04 -2.15 -3.74
C GLY A 30 -24.99 -0.63 -3.90
N ASN A 31 -24.89 -0.16 -5.15
CA ASN A 31 -24.93 1.26 -5.45
C ASN A 31 -26.27 1.86 -4.98
N GLN A 32 -26.19 2.87 -4.15
CA GLN A 32 -27.34 3.60 -3.59
C GLN A 32 -27.56 4.91 -4.34
N THR A 33 -28.79 5.42 -4.31
CA THR A 33 -29.12 6.78 -4.72
C THR A 33 -29.71 7.50 -3.50
N TRP A 34 -29.10 8.60 -3.09
CA TRP A 34 -29.45 9.28 -1.83
C TRP A 34 -30.21 10.60 -2.01
N ALA A 35 -29.64 11.54 -2.77
CA ALA A 35 -30.19 12.87 -2.93
C ALA A 35 -29.91 13.42 -4.33
N ALA A 36 -30.78 14.30 -4.81
CA ALA A 36 -30.51 15.10 -6.00
C ALA A 36 -29.64 16.30 -5.64
N ASP A 37 -28.58 16.52 -6.41
CA ASP A 37 -27.82 17.77 -6.38
C ASP A 37 -28.37 18.72 -7.46
N THR A 38 -29.08 19.73 -7.02
CA THR A 38 -29.72 20.69 -7.91
C THR A 38 -28.75 21.77 -8.43
N VAL A 39 -27.54 21.85 -7.87
CA VAL A 39 -26.50 22.80 -8.25
C VAL A 39 -25.58 22.20 -9.30
N ASN A 40 -24.97 21.06 -9.01
CA ASN A 40 -24.02 20.40 -9.90
C ASN A 40 -24.71 19.45 -10.88
N GLY A 41 -25.95 19.09 -10.61
CA GLY A 41 -26.77 18.17 -11.41
C GLY A 41 -26.53 16.70 -11.04
N GLY A 42 -27.52 15.87 -11.37
CA GLY A 42 -27.49 14.44 -11.08
C GLY A 42 -27.91 14.09 -9.65
N ASN A 43 -27.71 12.84 -9.30
CA ASN A 43 -28.00 12.32 -7.96
C ASN A 43 -26.71 11.93 -7.25
N LEU A 44 -26.63 12.20 -5.96
CA LEU A 44 -25.60 11.63 -5.11
C LEU A 44 -25.84 10.12 -5.03
N THR A 45 -24.94 9.37 -5.60
CA THR A 45 -24.93 7.89 -5.57
C THR A 45 -23.70 7.40 -4.84
N GLY A 46 -23.65 6.12 -4.50
CA GLY A 46 -22.46 5.52 -3.91
C GLY A 46 -22.76 4.30 -3.08
N TYR A 47 -21.83 3.97 -2.23
CA TYR A 47 -21.82 2.75 -1.44
C TYR A 47 -21.65 3.06 0.02
N PHE A 48 -22.07 2.15 0.89
CA PHE A 48 -21.70 2.19 2.30
C PHE A 48 -21.29 0.81 2.79
N TYR A 49 -20.34 0.80 3.71
CA TYR A 49 -19.93 -0.40 4.42
C TYR A 49 -20.52 -0.37 5.82
N TRP A 50 -21.26 -1.44 6.18
CA TRP A 50 -21.80 -1.61 7.52
C TRP A 50 -21.21 -2.86 8.16
N PRO A 51 -20.27 -2.72 9.14
CA PRO A 51 -19.53 -3.84 9.69
C PRO A 51 -20.42 -4.78 10.51
N ALA A 52 -20.06 -6.07 10.49
CA ALA A 52 -20.69 -7.08 11.36
C ALA A 52 -20.20 -6.96 12.81
N THR A 53 -19.06 -6.31 13.03
CA THR A 53 -18.45 -6.12 14.35
C THR A 53 -19.22 -5.08 15.18
N GLN A 54 -19.05 -5.18 16.49
CA GLN A 54 -19.62 -4.21 17.42
C GLN A 54 -18.82 -2.90 17.42
N PRO A 55 -19.45 -1.76 17.75
CA PRO A 55 -18.74 -0.49 17.86
C PRO A 55 -17.70 -0.53 18.99
N ALA A 56 -16.53 0.04 18.72
CA ALA A 56 -15.42 0.09 19.65
C ALA A 56 -15.62 1.10 20.80
N LEU A 57 -16.58 2.03 20.69
CA LEU A 57 -16.78 3.10 21.67
C LEU A 57 -18.24 3.21 22.10
N ASN A 58 -18.45 3.20 23.43
CA ASN A 58 -19.71 3.57 24.10
C ASN A 58 -20.98 2.93 23.52
N GLY A 59 -20.86 1.75 22.89
CA GLY A 59 -21.98 1.06 22.24
C GLY A 59 -22.60 1.82 21.06
N LYS A 60 -21.87 2.80 20.47
CA LYS A 60 -22.29 3.55 19.29
C LYS A 60 -21.22 3.58 18.23
N ARG A 61 -21.63 3.55 16.96
CA ARG A 61 -20.73 3.49 15.81
C ARG A 61 -20.18 4.87 15.43
N ALA A 62 -18.96 4.89 14.95
CA ALA A 62 -18.46 6.02 14.19
C ALA A 62 -19.01 5.98 12.75
N LEU A 63 -19.05 7.15 12.11
CA LEU A 63 -19.37 7.34 10.71
C LEU A 63 -18.19 8.02 10.02
N VAL A 64 -17.72 7.45 8.91
CA VAL A 64 -16.64 8.03 8.12
C VAL A 64 -17.14 8.28 6.70
N LEU A 65 -17.07 9.52 6.26
CA LEU A 65 -17.29 9.92 4.88
C LEU A 65 -15.96 9.86 4.12
N VAL A 66 -15.90 9.12 3.01
CA VAL A 66 -14.68 8.92 2.21
C VAL A 66 -14.88 9.46 0.81
N LEU A 67 -14.08 10.44 0.42
CA LEU A 67 -14.20 11.18 -0.82
C LEU A 67 -13.06 10.82 -1.78
N HIS A 68 -13.41 10.33 -2.96
CA HIS A 68 -12.46 10.01 -4.03
C HIS A 68 -11.86 11.27 -4.68
N GLY A 69 -10.81 11.13 -5.47
CA GLY A 69 -10.22 12.20 -6.28
C GLY A 69 -10.94 12.39 -7.62
N CYS A 70 -10.49 13.39 -8.40
CA CYS A 70 -10.95 13.56 -9.77
C CYS A 70 -10.70 12.31 -10.61
N ALA A 71 -11.55 12.01 -11.57
CA ALA A 71 -11.51 10.82 -12.44
C ALA A 71 -11.60 9.47 -11.71
N GLN A 72 -11.81 9.49 -10.41
CA GLN A 72 -12.07 8.30 -9.62
C GLN A 72 -13.58 8.12 -9.38
N THR A 73 -13.94 6.93 -8.90
CA THR A 73 -15.31 6.61 -8.50
C THR A 73 -15.33 5.85 -7.18
N ALA A 74 -16.46 5.89 -6.50
CA ALA A 74 -16.63 5.07 -5.29
C ALA A 74 -16.44 3.58 -5.59
N ALA A 75 -17.02 3.07 -6.68
CA ALA A 75 -16.95 1.66 -7.06
C ALA A 75 -15.57 1.21 -7.50
N GLY A 76 -14.85 2.06 -8.26
CA GLY A 76 -13.57 1.69 -8.87
C GLY A 76 -12.37 1.85 -7.95
N ASP A 77 -12.48 2.74 -6.96
CA ASP A 77 -11.30 3.18 -6.20
C ASP A 77 -11.48 3.08 -4.68
N VAL A 78 -12.68 3.39 -4.13
CA VAL A 78 -12.89 3.41 -2.69
C VAL A 78 -13.35 2.05 -2.16
N VAL A 79 -14.27 1.41 -2.90
CA VAL A 79 -14.91 0.16 -2.48
C VAL A 79 -13.97 -1.02 -2.70
N ASP A 80 -13.93 -1.88 -1.73
CA ASP A 80 -13.27 -3.16 -1.79
C ASP A 80 -14.05 -4.12 -2.71
N SER A 81 -13.48 -4.48 -3.84
CA SER A 81 -14.08 -5.39 -4.83
C SER A 81 -13.41 -6.78 -4.80
N GLY A 82 -13.59 -7.52 -3.70
CA GLY A 82 -13.13 -8.91 -3.61
C GLY A 82 -11.63 -9.07 -3.35
N SER A 83 -10.79 -9.17 -4.40
CA SER A 83 -9.33 -9.30 -4.24
C SER A 83 -8.62 -7.97 -4.03
N ASP A 84 -9.27 -6.87 -4.41
CA ASP A 84 -8.70 -5.53 -4.39
C ASP A 84 -9.39 -4.69 -3.32
N GLY A 85 -8.65 -4.30 -2.31
CA GLY A 85 -9.18 -3.60 -1.12
C GLY A 85 -9.51 -2.12 -1.34
N GLY A 86 -9.63 -1.63 -2.56
CA GLY A 86 -9.91 -0.22 -2.85
C GLY A 86 -9.01 0.72 -2.04
N PHE A 87 -9.60 1.74 -1.42
CA PHE A 87 -8.91 2.61 -0.44
C PHE A 87 -8.59 1.92 0.90
N ASN A 88 -8.92 0.64 1.06
CA ASN A 88 -8.62 -0.20 2.23
C ASN A 88 -9.32 0.22 3.53
N TRP A 89 -10.54 0.73 3.47
CA TRP A 89 -11.30 1.14 4.65
C TRP A 89 -11.95 -0.02 5.41
N LYS A 90 -12.27 -1.12 4.72
CA LYS A 90 -13.03 -2.25 5.29
C LYS A 90 -12.41 -2.79 6.59
N LYS A 91 -11.09 -3.05 6.56
CA LYS A 91 -10.38 -3.60 7.72
C LYS A 91 -10.40 -2.64 8.92
N ALA A 92 -10.20 -1.35 8.68
CA ALA A 92 -10.28 -0.33 9.71
C ALA A 92 -11.73 -0.19 10.23
N ALA A 93 -12.71 -0.24 9.34
CA ALA A 93 -14.13 -0.22 9.70
C ALA A 93 -14.51 -1.41 10.60
N ASP A 94 -14.06 -2.63 10.27
CA ASP A 94 -14.29 -3.82 11.08
C ASP A 94 -13.62 -3.73 12.45
N GLN A 95 -12.41 -3.19 12.51
CA GLN A 95 -11.67 -3.03 13.77
C GLN A 95 -12.39 -2.10 14.75
N TYR A 96 -12.96 -1.01 14.26
CA TYR A 96 -13.59 0.02 15.10
C TYR A 96 -15.12 -0.05 15.13
N GLY A 97 -15.71 -0.96 14.36
CA GLY A 97 -17.15 -1.05 14.22
C GLY A 97 -17.77 0.18 13.54
N ALA A 98 -17.02 0.87 12.69
CA ALA A 98 -17.40 2.12 12.03
C ALA A 98 -18.13 1.88 10.71
N ILE A 99 -19.12 2.72 10.39
CA ILE A 99 -19.76 2.75 9.08
C ILE A 99 -18.93 3.66 8.16
N ILE A 100 -18.70 3.20 6.93
CA ILE A 100 -18.02 3.98 5.89
C ILE A 100 -19.05 4.36 4.83
N LEU A 101 -19.05 5.64 4.43
CA LEU A 101 -19.81 6.15 3.29
C LEU A 101 -18.84 6.48 2.16
N ALA A 102 -19.08 5.95 0.99
CA ALA A 102 -18.30 6.17 -0.23
C ALA A 102 -19.22 6.71 -1.33
N PRO A 103 -19.53 8.03 -1.33
CA PRO A 103 -20.33 8.65 -2.39
C PRO A 103 -19.50 8.91 -3.66
N ASN A 104 -20.20 9.02 -4.80
CA ASN A 104 -19.67 9.57 -6.04
C ASN A 104 -19.96 11.08 -6.11
N ALA A 105 -19.01 11.86 -6.60
CA ALA A 105 -19.22 13.27 -6.88
C ALA A 105 -20.36 13.44 -7.90
N THR A 106 -21.26 14.37 -7.63
CA THR A 106 -22.40 14.69 -8.52
C THR A 106 -21.98 15.56 -9.69
N GLY A 107 -22.69 15.45 -10.80
CA GLY A 107 -22.40 16.23 -12.00
C GLY A 107 -21.05 15.87 -12.63
N ASN A 108 -20.55 16.78 -13.44
CA ASN A 108 -19.23 16.69 -14.08
C ASN A 108 -18.38 17.92 -13.74
N VAL A 109 -18.23 18.19 -12.46
CA VAL A 109 -17.51 19.35 -11.96
C VAL A 109 -16.05 19.28 -12.42
N TYR A 110 -15.54 20.41 -12.92
CA TYR A 110 -14.21 20.55 -13.53
C TYR A 110 -13.94 19.56 -14.68
N SER A 111 -15.02 19.13 -15.38
CA SER A 111 -14.96 18.19 -16.52
C SER A 111 -14.34 16.83 -16.20
N ASN A 112 -14.28 16.44 -14.93
CA ASN A 112 -13.62 15.20 -14.51
C ASN A 112 -14.22 14.58 -13.24
N HIS A 113 -15.51 14.78 -12.99
CA HIS A 113 -16.21 14.26 -11.81
C HIS A 113 -15.48 14.54 -10.49
N CYS A 114 -14.92 15.74 -10.35
CA CYS A 114 -14.27 16.19 -9.13
C CYS A 114 -15.32 16.66 -8.10
N TRP A 115 -14.94 16.68 -6.83
CA TRP A 115 -15.64 17.44 -5.82
C TRP A 115 -15.43 18.93 -6.04
N ASP A 116 -16.42 19.77 -5.70
CA ASP A 116 -16.35 21.23 -5.84
C ASP A 116 -15.65 21.87 -4.63
N TYR A 117 -14.36 21.58 -4.49
CA TYR A 117 -13.52 22.02 -3.38
C TYR A 117 -12.98 23.45 -3.54
N ALA A 118 -13.00 23.98 -4.77
CA ALA A 118 -12.33 25.24 -5.09
C ALA A 118 -13.18 26.43 -4.68
N SER A 119 -12.51 27.55 -4.40
CA SER A 119 -13.15 28.79 -3.95
C SER A 119 -13.53 28.83 -2.46
N THR A 120 -14.38 29.77 -2.10
CA THR A 120 -14.96 29.92 -0.76
C THR A 120 -16.51 29.95 -0.82
N ASN A 121 -17.09 29.48 -1.92
CA ASN A 121 -18.54 29.49 -2.14
C ASN A 121 -19.22 28.22 -1.62
N HIS A 122 -18.72 27.70 -0.50
CA HIS A 122 -19.25 26.51 0.14
C HIS A 122 -20.53 26.81 0.93
N ASN A 123 -21.49 25.88 0.90
CA ASN A 123 -22.81 26.08 1.46
C ASN A 123 -23.38 24.80 2.07
N ARG A 124 -23.86 24.87 3.31
CA ARG A 124 -24.38 23.71 4.05
C ARG A 124 -25.67 23.11 3.47
N THR A 125 -26.34 23.76 2.53
CA THR A 125 -27.68 23.36 2.05
C THR A 125 -27.74 23.11 0.55
N SER A 126 -26.66 23.31 -0.18
CA SER A 126 -26.65 23.16 -1.65
C SER A 126 -25.28 22.71 -2.16
N GLY A 127 -25.23 22.23 -3.40
CA GLY A 127 -24.02 21.69 -4.02
C GLY A 127 -23.52 20.42 -3.32
N HIS A 128 -22.26 20.07 -3.55
CA HIS A 128 -21.64 18.88 -2.95
C HIS A 128 -21.72 18.93 -1.42
N ASP A 129 -21.37 20.06 -0.81
CA ASP A 129 -21.43 20.21 0.66
C ASP A 129 -22.84 19.87 1.20
N GLY A 130 -23.88 20.43 0.57
CA GLY A 130 -25.25 20.27 1.04
C GLY A 130 -25.74 18.83 0.95
N VAL A 131 -25.50 18.14 -0.18
CA VAL A 131 -25.93 16.74 -0.34
C VAL A 131 -25.11 15.78 0.53
N LEU A 132 -23.83 16.08 0.79
CA LEU A 132 -22.98 15.30 1.69
C LEU A 132 -23.40 15.46 3.15
N LEU A 133 -23.72 16.69 3.58
CA LEU A 133 -24.22 16.95 4.93
C LEU A 133 -25.61 16.33 5.14
N ASP A 134 -26.50 16.34 4.14
CA ASP A 134 -27.78 15.62 4.19
C ASP A 134 -27.57 14.10 4.29
N LEU A 135 -26.61 13.55 3.56
CA LEU A 135 -26.24 12.13 3.66
C LEU A 135 -25.79 11.79 5.09
N ILE A 136 -24.91 12.57 5.70
CA ILE A 136 -24.50 12.40 7.11
C ILE A 136 -25.70 12.43 8.03
N LYS A 137 -26.59 13.41 7.86
CA LYS A 137 -27.81 13.54 8.68
C LYS A 137 -28.74 12.33 8.55
N ARG A 138 -28.90 11.78 7.35
CA ARG A 138 -29.73 10.57 7.11
C ARG A 138 -29.16 9.35 7.86
N PHE A 139 -27.86 9.15 7.82
CA PHE A 139 -27.23 8.03 8.50
C PHE A 139 -27.21 8.21 10.01
N THR A 140 -26.86 9.38 10.53
CA THR A 140 -26.85 9.67 11.98
C THR A 140 -28.25 9.68 12.58
N GLY A 141 -29.28 10.05 11.81
CA GLY A 141 -30.68 10.04 12.22
C GLY A 141 -31.34 8.66 12.19
N ASN A 142 -30.74 7.66 11.56
CA ASN A 142 -31.29 6.31 11.51
C ASN A 142 -30.81 5.48 12.70
N ALA A 143 -31.74 5.21 13.64
CA ALA A 143 -31.45 4.48 14.87
C ALA A 143 -30.85 3.06 14.65
N GLN A 144 -31.14 2.45 13.48
CA GLN A 144 -30.61 1.11 13.13
C GLN A 144 -29.08 1.09 13.09
N TYR A 145 -28.47 2.18 12.67
CA TYR A 145 -27.01 2.28 12.55
C TYR A 145 -26.33 2.61 13.88
N ALA A 146 -27.08 3.07 14.88
CA ALA A 146 -26.58 3.44 16.21
C ALA A 146 -25.33 4.35 16.16
N ILE A 147 -25.32 5.33 15.25
CA ILE A 147 -24.18 6.24 15.07
C ILE A 147 -24.16 7.26 16.23
N ASP A 148 -22.95 7.53 16.74
CA ASP A 148 -22.69 8.63 17.66
C ASP A 148 -22.36 9.89 16.85
N PRO A 149 -23.17 10.96 16.92
CA PRO A 149 -22.88 12.20 16.20
C PRO A 149 -21.57 12.88 16.64
N ASN A 150 -21.01 12.49 17.77
CA ASN A 150 -19.67 12.92 18.19
C ASN A 150 -18.53 12.13 17.56
N GLN A 151 -18.82 11.14 16.73
CA GLN A 151 -17.87 10.27 16.07
C GLN A 151 -18.06 10.28 14.55
N VAL A 152 -18.27 11.46 13.97
CA VAL A 152 -18.39 11.66 12.52
C VAL A 152 -17.09 12.24 11.97
N TYR A 153 -16.56 11.60 10.96
CA TYR A 153 -15.27 11.93 10.34
C TYR A 153 -15.39 12.03 8.84
N VAL A 154 -14.46 12.74 8.20
CA VAL A 154 -14.34 12.81 6.74
C VAL A 154 -12.89 12.70 6.32
N ALA A 155 -12.64 11.96 5.24
CA ALA A 155 -11.33 11.87 4.60
C ALA A 155 -11.46 11.80 3.09
N GLY A 156 -10.45 12.25 2.37
CA GLY A 156 -10.47 12.19 0.91
C GLY A 156 -9.13 12.52 0.27
N LEU A 157 -9.02 12.17 -1.01
CA LEU A 157 -7.84 12.40 -1.85
C LEU A 157 -8.09 13.53 -2.85
N SER A 158 -7.09 14.39 -3.07
CA SER A 158 -7.10 15.35 -4.19
C SER A 158 -8.28 16.32 -4.10
N SER A 159 -9.18 16.33 -5.07
CA SER A 159 -10.44 17.08 -4.95
C SER A 159 -11.25 16.65 -3.73
N GLY A 160 -11.28 15.36 -3.41
CA GLY A 160 -11.88 14.84 -2.17
C GLY A 160 -11.12 15.27 -0.92
N GLY A 161 -9.81 15.47 -1.00
CA GLY A 161 -9.00 16.05 0.08
C GLY A 161 -9.32 17.53 0.32
N GLY A 162 -9.47 18.30 -0.76
CA GLY A 162 -9.89 19.70 -0.68
C GLY A 162 -11.31 19.82 -0.14
N GLU A 163 -12.24 18.99 -0.62
CA GLU A 163 -13.63 18.94 -0.13
C GLU A 163 -13.67 18.48 1.35
N THR A 164 -12.78 17.57 1.74
CA THR A 164 -12.61 17.19 3.16
C THR A 164 -12.26 18.40 4.03
N MET A 165 -11.34 19.24 3.57
CA MET A 165 -10.98 20.46 4.29
C MET A 165 -12.13 21.48 4.26
N ALA A 166 -12.81 21.65 3.11
CA ALA A 166 -13.96 22.54 2.98
C ALA A 166 -15.09 22.14 3.92
N LEU A 167 -15.48 20.87 3.95
CA LEU A 167 -16.49 20.33 4.87
C LEU A 167 -16.08 20.47 6.34
N GLY A 168 -14.81 20.18 6.67
CA GLY A 168 -14.29 20.36 8.02
C GLY A 168 -14.32 21.81 8.49
N CYS A 169 -14.13 22.76 7.55
CA CYS A 169 -14.24 24.18 7.78
C CYS A 169 -15.70 24.65 7.87
N LEU A 170 -16.54 24.21 6.94
CA LEU A 170 -17.94 24.61 6.84
C LEU A 170 -18.81 24.07 7.99
N ALA A 171 -18.55 22.85 8.39
CA ALA A 171 -19.35 22.14 9.39
C ALA A 171 -18.49 21.51 10.51
N PRO A 172 -17.69 22.33 11.23
CA PRO A 172 -16.87 21.83 12.32
C PRO A 172 -17.70 21.25 13.48
N ASP A 173 -18.96 21.58 13.59
CA ASP A 173 -19.94 21.02 14.53
C ASP A 173 -20.36 19.58 14.16
N VAL A 174 -20.31 19.23 12.88
CA VAL A 174 -20.62 17.89 12.38
C VAL A 174 -19.37 16.97 12.46
N PHE A 175 -18.25 17.40 11.91
CA PHE A 175 -17.07 16.56 11.81
C PHE A 175 -16.16 16.71 13.02
N ALA A 176 -16.01 15.63 13.79
CA ALA A 176 -15.10 15.54 14.92
C ALA A 176 -13.63 15.45 14.49
N GLY A 177 -13.37 14.96 13.27
CA GLY A 177 -12.04 14.88 12.70
C GLY A 177 -12.05 14.85 11.17
N VAL A 178 -10.96 15.34 10.58
CA VAL A 178 -10.72 15.38 9.15
C VAL A 178 -9.41 14.68 8.78
N GLY A 179 -9.38 14.00 7.63
CA GLY A 179 -8.22 13.31 7.05
C GLY A 179 -7.93 13.83 5.64
N ILE A 180 -7.09 14.85 5.52
CA ILE A 180 -6.84 15.56 4.27
C ILE A 180 -5.66 14.88 3.54
N ASN A 181 -5.89 14.31 2.36
CA ASN A 181 -4.83 13.78 1.53
C ASN A 181 -4.67 14.60 0.25
N ALA A 182 -3.52 15.27 0.12
CA ALA A 182 -3.12 16.03 -1.06
C ALA A 182 -4.25 16.93 -1.59
N GLY A 183 -4.98 17.61 -0.68
CA GLY A 183 -6.12 18.48 -1.00
C GLY A 183 -5.70 19.94 -0.95
N PRO A 184 -6.01 20.75 -1.99
CA PRO A 184 -5.82 22.19 -1.88
C PRO A 184 -6.81 22.83 -0.91
N PRO A 185 -6.40 23.82 -0.08
CA PRO A 185 -7.27 24.45 0.90
C PRO A 185 -8.34 25.38 0.29
N PRO A 186 -9.44 25.66 1.01
CA PRO A 186 -10.47 26.61 0.57
C PRO A 186 -9.91 27.98 0.22
N GLY A 187 -10.38 28.53 -0.92
CA GLY A 187 -9.91 29.81 -1.46
C GLY A 187 -8.80 29.68 -2.49
N THR A 188 -8.41 28.47 -2.85
CA THR A 188 -7.62 28.17 -4.04
C THR A 188 -8.52 27.89 -5.25
N THR A 189 -7.95 27.81 -6.44
CA THR A 189 -8.66 27.48 -7.68
C THR A 189 -8.12 26.19 -8.27
N THR A 190 -8.89 25.59 -9.19
CA THR A 190 -8.48 24.34 -9.88
C THR A 190 -7.20 24.48 -10.70
N THR A 191 -6.84 25.67 -11.13
CA THR A 191 -5.58 25.92 -11.86
C THR A 191 -4.37 26.07 -10.94
N GLN A 192 -4.59 26.12 -9.64
CA GLN A 192 -3.54 26.33 -8.63
C GLN A 192 -3.11 25.05 -7.92
N ILE A 193 -3.60 23.89 -8.35
CA ILE A 193 -3.29 22.62 -7.69
C ILE A 193 -1.79 22.28 -7.71
N GLY A 194 -1.10 22.56 -8.83
CA GLY A 194 0.33 22.24 -9.01
C GLY A 194 1.30 23.22 -8.35
N ALA A 195 0.82 24.38 -7.91
CA ALA A 195 1.65 25.39 -7.25
C ALA A 195 0.83 26.28 -6.33
N VAL A 196 1.34 26.54 -5.14
CA VAL A 196 0.73 27.47 -4.20
C VAL A 196 0.80 28.89 -4.80
N PRO A 197 -0.33 29.62 -4.85
CA PRO A 197 -0.34 31.00 -5.37
C PRO A 197 0.60 31.91 -4.59
N ALA A 198 1.26 32.82 -5.29
CA ALA A 198 2.13 33.80 -4.64
C ALA A 198 1.34 34.60 -3.58
N GLY A 199 1.86 34.64 -2.36
CA GLY A 199 1.23 35.33 -1.23
C GLY A 199 0.09 34.55 -0.55
N TYR A 200 -0.29 33.37 -1.04
CA TYR A 200 -1.25 32.52 -0.34
C TYR A 200 -0.50 31.71 0.75
N THR A 201 -1.01 31.77 1.97
CA THR A 201 -0.36 31.22 3.16
C THR A 201 -1.33 30.39 4.00
N ALA A 202 -0.83 29.66 4.97
CA ALA A 202 -1.66 28.97 5.97
C ALA A 202 -2.63 29.93 6.70
N THR A 203 -2.24 31.21 6.87
CA THR A 203 -3.11 32.23 7.47
C THR A 203 -4.30 32.55 6.55
N ASN A 204 -4.09 32.63 5.23
CA ASN A 204 -5.19 32.84 4.29
C ASN A 204 -6.17 31.64 4.32
N ALA A 205 -5.63 30.42 4.27
CA ALA A 205 -6.43 29.18 4.37
C ALA A 205 -7.21 29.13 5.69
N ALA A 206 -6.59 29.46 6.82
CA ALA A 206 -7.25 29.51 8.12
C ALA A 206 -8.33 30.57 8.22
N ASN A 207 -8.13 31.75 7.62
CA ASN A 207 -9.14 32.81 7.59
C ASN A 207 -10.35 32.40 6.74
N ASN A 208 -10.12 31.80 5.57
CA ASN A 208 -11.18 31.26 4.73
C ASN A 208 -11.97 30.16 5.48
N CYS A 209 -11.26 29.25 6.14
CA CYS A 209 -11.86 28.20 6.96
C CYS A 209 -12.75 28.76 8.08
N LYS A 210 -12.27 29.76 8.83
CA LYS A 210 -13.05 30.41 9.88
C LYS A 210 -14.27 31.14 9.32
N ALA A 211 -14.14 31.76 8.16
CA ALA A 211 -15.27 32.43 7.48
C ALA A 211 -16.35 31.42 7.07
N LEU A 212 -15.97 30.26 6.54
CA LEU A 212 -16.90 29.16 6.21
C LEU A 212 -17.66 28.64 7.43
N ALA A 213 -16.99 28.48 8.56
CA ALA A 213 -17.61 27.99 9.78
C ALA A 213 -18.72 28.92 10.32
N GLY A 214 -18.57 30.23 10.13
CA GLY A 214 -19.51 31.21 10.64
C GLY A 214 -19.83 31.01 12.13
N SER A 215 -21.12 30.84 12.46
CA SER A 215 -21.59 30.61 13.83
C SER A 215 -21.15 29.26 14.44
N SER A 216 -20.73 28.30 13.61
CA SER A 216 -20.25 26.98 14.06
C SER A 216 -18.77 26.98 14.46
N SER A 217 -18.05 28.12 14.35
CA SER A 217 -16.61 28.23 14.60
C SER A 217 -16.18 27.78 16.01
N GLY A 218 -17.07 27.87 17.01
CA GLY A 218 -16.81 27.36 18.36
C GLY A 218 -16.50 25.87 18.42
N ALA A 219 -17.00 25.08 17.47
CA ALA A 219 -16.79 23.64 17.40
C ALA A 219 -15.36 23.23 17.01
N PHE A 220 -14.56 24.15 16.46
CA PHE A 220 -13.14 23.92 16.22
C PHE A 220 -12.36 23.61 17.52
N ALA A 221 -12.87 24.00 18.66
CA ALA A 221 -12.27 23.67 19.96
C ALA A 221 -12.14 22.13 20.18
N SER A 222 -12.99 21.33 19.52
CA SER A 222 -13.03 19.87 19.69
C SER A 222 -12.79 19.08 18.41
N GLN A 223 -12.46 19.73 17.30
CA GLN A 223 -12.10 19.07 16.04
C GLN A 223 -10.60 18.73 15.98
N ILE A 224 -10.24 17.64 15.32
CA ILE A 224 -8.85 17.22 15.08
C ILE A 224 -8.59 16.98 13.60
N ALA A 225 -7.33 17.07 13.15
CA ALA A 225 -6.98 16.90 11.75
C ALA A 225 -5.74 16.02 11.56
N SER A 226 -5.78 15.15 10.57
CA SER A 226 -4.62 14.45 10.01
C SER A 226 -4.44 14.90 8.57
N VAL A 227 -3.23 15.29 8.21
CA VAL A 227 -2.89 15.69 6.83
C VAL A 227 -1.82 14.75 6.32
N VAL A 228 -2.04 14.17 5.13
CA VAL A 228 -1.11 13.21 4.52
C VAL A 228 -0.81 13.61 3.08
N TRP A 229 0.43 13.39 2.65
CA TRP A 229 0.85 13.60 1.26
C TRP A 229 2.08 12.77 0.90
N GLY A 230 2.23 12.47 -0.40
CA GLY A 230 3.41 11.81 -0.94
C GLY A 230 4.53 12.79 -1.26
N THR A 231 5.79 12.40 -0.98
CA THR A 231 6.96 13.25 -1.28
C THR A 231 7.34 13.28 -2.76
N SER A 232 6.67 12.49 -3.60
CA SER A 232 6.80 12.48 -5.05
C SER A 232 5.49 12.86 -5.75
N ASP A 233 4.59 13.60 -5.06
CA ASP A 233 3.39 14.16 -5.66
C ASP A 233 3.75 15.35 -6.54
N TYR A 234 3.56 15.21 -7.86
CA TYR A 234 3.78 16.25 -8.87
C TYR A 234 2.47 16.77 -9.46
N THR A 235 1.33 16.28 -9.00
CA THR A 235 -0.01 16.72 -9.43
C THR A 235 -0.52 17.83 -8.52
N VAL A 236 -0.53 17.58 -7.21
CA VAL A 236 -0.86 18.58 -6.20
C VAL A 236 0.42 18.99 -5.49
N SER A 237 0.64 20.31 -5.40
CA SER A 237 1.85 20.83 -4.75
C SER A 237 2.00 20.28 -3.33
N GLN A 238 3.14 19.65 -3.05
CA GLN A 238 3.47 19.14 -1.73
C GLN A 238 3.47 20.22 -0.65
N GLN A 239 3.56 21.49 -1.04
CA GLN A 239 3.51 22.63 -0.12
C GLN A 239 2.14 22.80 0.54
N TYR A 240 1.07 22.26 -0.07
CA TYR A 240 -0.26 22.30 0.53
C TYR A 240 -0.34 21.42 1.79
N GLY A 241 0.29 20.25 1.82
CA GLY A 241 0.27 19.36 2.99
C GLY A 241 0.62 20.07 4.31
N PRO A 242 1.85 20.61 4.47
CA PRO A 242 2.22 21.35 5.68
C PRO A 242 1.41 22.63 5.86
N MET A 243 0.96 23.27 4.77
CA MET A 243 0.11 24.48 4.83
C MET A 243 -1.25 24.16 5.45
N ASP A 244 -1.92 23.11 5.02
CA ASP A 244 -3.23 22.68 5.53
C ASP A 244 -3.14 22.30 7.00
N ALA A 245 -2.11 21.53 7.38
CA ALA A 245 -1.89 21.18 8.76
C ALA A 245 -1.65 22.43 9.65
N GLN A 246 -0.90 23.40 9.15
CA GLN A 246 -0.68 24.67 9.82
C GLN A 246 -1.97 25.51 9.87
N ALA A 247 -2.74 25.54 8.77
CA ALA A 247 -4.02 26.25 8.73
C ALA A 247 -5.01 25.70 9.76
N MET A 248 -5.12 24.37 9.88
CA MET A 248 -5.95 23.74 10.91
C MET A 248 -5.50 24.09 12.32
N ARG A 249 -4.20 24.12 12.60
CA ARG A 249 -3.70 24.60 13.91
C ARG A 249 -4.08 26.07 14.17
N LEU A 250 -3.97 26.94 13.17
CA LEU A 250 -4.39 28.35 13.28
C LEU A 250 -5.91 28.50 13.50
N VAL A 251 -6.70 27.60 12.90
CA VAL A 251 -8.16 27.52 13.10
C VAL A 251 -8.50 27.08 14.51
N TYR A 252 -7.83 26.06 15.01
CA TYR A 252 -8.02 25.55 16.39
C TYR A 252 -7.57 26.53 17.46
N GLY A 253 -6.68 27.45 17.11
CA GLY A 253 -6.20 28.51 17.99
C GLY A 253 -5.26 28.03 19.09
N GLY A 254 -4.65 28.97 19.80
CA GLY A 254 -3.69 28.68 20.84
C GLY A 254 -2.29 28.34 20.31
N THR A 255 -1.48 27.74 21.19
CA THR A 255 -0.11 27.30 20.87
C THR A 255 -0.05 25.79 20.73
N PHE A 256 0.81 25.33 19.83
CA PHE A 256 1.01 23.91 19.57
C PHE A 256 2.46 23.51 19.79
N THR A 257 2.66 22.42 20.50
CA THR A 257 3.97 21.79 20.68
C THR A 257 4.15 20.70 19.63
N LYS A 258 5.21 20.81 18.84
CA LYS A 258 5.64 19.77 17.90
C LYS A 258 6.22 18.60 18.68
N GLY A 259 5.67 17.40 18.48
CA GLY A 259 6.20 16.17 19.07
C GLY A 259 7.33 15.56 18.25
N GLN A 260 7.84 14.43 18.75
CA GLN A 260 8.84 13.65 18.03
C GLN A 260 8.25 13.04 16.76
N SER A 261 9.05 13.04 15.70
CA SER A 261 8.73 12.32 14.47
C SER A 261 8.76 10.82 14.73
N THR A 262 7.72 10.11 14.31
CA THR A 262 7.63 8.65 14.44
C THR A 262 7.50 8.01 13.06
N THR A 263 8.13 6.86 12.88
CA THR A 263 7.96 6.07 11.67
C THR A 263 6.56 5.44 11.69
N VAL A 264 5.79 5.69 10.63
CA VAL A 264 4.59 4.93 10.30
C VAL A 264 5.03 3.83 9.32
N ALA A 265 4.57 2.61 9.53
CA ALA A 265 5.02 1.47 8.73
C ALA A 265 5.09 1.77 7.22
N THR A 266 6.09 1.20 6.56
CA THR A 266 6.29 1.24 5.11
C THR A 266 6.44 2.65 4.51
N GLY A 267 7.53 3.33 4.88
CA GLY A 267 7.95 4.59 4.24
C GLY A 267 7.22 5.85 4.73
N GLY A 268 6.35 5.73 5.73
CA GLY A 268 5.66 6.87 6.31
C GLY A 268 6.39 7.48 7.50
N THR A 269 6.20 8.77 7.68
CA THR A 269 6.66 9.52 8.86
C THR A 269 5.51 10.39 9.36
N SER A 270 5.19 10.31 10.65
CA SER A 270 4.18 11.13 11.30
C SER A 270 4.81 12.11 12.28
N VAL A 271 4.38 13.36 12.23
CA VAL A 271 4.74 14.41 13.19
C VAL A 271 3.48 14.87 13.91
N PRO A 272 3.33 14.56 15.21
CA PRO A 272 2.19 14.98 15.99
C PRO A 272 2.36 16.41 16.53
N TYR A 273 1.23 17.12 16.72
CA TYR A 273 1.19 18.42 17.37
C TYR A 273 0.11 18.44 18.46
N THR A 274 0.53 18.75 19.68
CA THR A 274 -0.36 18.84 20.85
C THR A 274 -0.68 20.29 21.18
N ASP A 275 -1.90 20.56 21.63
CA ASP A 275 -2.28 21.87 22.17
C ASP A 275 -1.69 22.13 23.56
N ALA A 276 -1.93 23.32 24.10
CA ALA A 276 -1.44 23.73 25.44
C ALA A 276 -1.94 22.81 26.58
N ASN A 277 -3.00 22.06 26.37
CA ASN A 277 -3.56 21.09 27.34
C ASN A 277 -2.97 19.67 27.14
N GLY A 278 -1.95 19.52 26.28
CA GLY A 278 -1.33 18.24 25.97
C GLY A 278 -2.21 17.32 25.10
N LYS A 279 -3.28 17.82 24.49
CA LYS A 279 -4.16 17.04 23.60
C LYS A 279 -3.58 17.03 22.19
N LEU A 280 -3.43 15.86 21.60
CA LEU A 280 -3.01 15.70 20.20
C LEU A 280 -4.14 16.19 19.28
N ARG A 281 -3.86 17.24 18.52
CA ARG A 281 -4.85 17.93 17.68
C ARG A 281 -4.59 17.74 16.20
N THR A 282 -3.33 17.72 15.76
CA THR A 282 -3.01 17.51 14.35
C THR A 282 -1.85 16.55 14.18
N THR A 283 -1.84 15.85 13.05
CA THR A 283 -0.70 15.07 12.58
C THR A 283 -0.36 15.46 11.15
N GLU A 284 0.94 15.55 10.87
CA GLU A 284 1.49 15.66 9.51
C GLU A 284 2.09 14.31 9.14
N VAL A 285 1.56 13.68 8.09
CA VAL A 285 2.03 12.38 7.62
C VAL A 285 2.65 12.54 6.25
N THR A 286 3.95 12.26 6.13
CA THR A 286 4.65 12.22 4.85
C THR A 286 4.89 10.79 4.43
N VAL A 287 4.66 10.48 3.14
CA VAL A 287 4.88 9.15 2.57
C VAL A 287 5.99 9.25 1.54
N SER A 288 7.16 8.71 1.88
CA SER A 288 8.38 8.83 1.07
C SER A 288 8.25 8.07 -0.24
N GLY A 289 8.48 8.75 -1.37
CA GLY A 289 8.43 8.17 -2.70
C GLY A 289 7.03 8.00 -3.29
N MET A 290 5.97 8.17 -2.50
CA MET A 290 4.59 8.10 -3.01
C MET A 290 4.28 9.30 -3.90
N GLY A 291 3.64 9.04 -5.04
CA GLY A 291 3.10 10.05 -5.95
C GLY A 291 1.75 10.61 -5.50
N HIS A 292 0.96 11.12 -6.46
CA HIS A 292 -0.39 11.59 -6.20
C HIS A 292 -1.36 10.42 -6.05
N ALA A 293 -1.46 9.88 -4.85
CA ALA A 293 -2.26 8.68 -4.58
C ALA A 293 -2.84 8.65 -3.16
N TRP A 294 -3.89 7.87 -2.98
CA TRP A 294 -4.39 7.49 -1.66
C TRP A 294 -3.48 6.41 -1.07
N PRO A 295 -2.92 6.59 0.13
CA PRO A 295 -2.05 5.59 0.74
C PRO A 295 -2.90 4.48 1.39
N ALA A 296 -3.29 3.50 0.59
CA ALA A 296 -4.12 2.37 1.02
C ALA A 296 -3.32 1.32 1.83
N GLY A 297 -2.02 1.22 1.58
CA GLY A 297 -1.16 0.23 2.21
C GLY A 297 -1.50 -1.22 1.83
N SER A 298 -0.81 -2.16 2.44
CA SER A 298 -1.01 -3.59 2.16
C SER A 298 -2.45 -4.03 2.36
N GLY A 299 -3.04 -4.63 1.35
CA GLY A 299 -4.44 -5.05 1.28
C GLY A 299 -5.34 -4.06 0.55
N GLY A 300 -4.83 -2.88 0.16
CA GLY A 300 -5.52 -1.97 -0.75
C GLY A 300 -5.25 -2.27 -2.20
N GLN A 301 -5.95 -1.57 -3.08
CA GLN A 301 -5.72 -1.57 -4.52
C GLN A 301 -4.40 -0.85 -4.85
N ASN A 302 -3.75 -1.21 -5.94
CA ASN A 302 -2.56 -0.52 -6.43
C ASN A 302 -2.82 -0.04 -7.86
N THR A 303 -3.13 1.25 -7.99
CA THR A 303 -3.43 1.94 -9.26
C THR A 303 -2.64 3.23 -9.35
N ASN A 304 -2.88 4.04 -10.39
CA ASN A 304 -2.22 5.34 -10.54
C ASN A 304 -2.53 6.32 -9.39
N PHE A 305 -3.69 6.15 -8.73
CA PHE A 305 -4.16 7.07 -7.68
C PHE A 305 -4.45 6.37 -6.34
N VAL A 306 -4.08 5.08 -6.22
CA VAL A 306 -4.18 4.31 -4.97
C VAL A 306 -2.90 3.52 -4.79
N ASP A 307 -2.24 3.68 -3.66
CA ASP A 307 -0.94 3.08 -3.37
C ASP A 307 -1.07 2.02 -2.27
N ALA A 308 -0.86 0.76 -2.64
CA ALA A 308 -0.87 -0.37 -1.72
C ALA A 308 0.51 -0.72 -1.13
N THR A 309 1.56 0.00 -1.53
CA THR A 309 2.95 -0.35 -1.20
C THR A 309 3.52 0.40 0.01
N HIS A 310 2.88 1.51 0.39
CA HIS A 310 3.31 2.36 1.48
C HIS A 310 2.36 2.28 2.70
N VAL A 311 2.15 3.40 3.36
CA VAL A 311 1.34 3.51 4.59
C VAL A 311 -0.10 3.05 4.38
N ASN A 312 -0.66 2.31 5.34
CA ASN A 312 -2.10 2.11 5.45
C ASN A 312 -2.71 3.30 6.21
N TYR A 313 -3.08 4.34 5.44
CA TYR A 313 -3.62 5.56 6.03
C TYR A 313 -5.00 5.37 6.67
N PRO A 314 -5.95 4.57 6.13
CA PRO A 314 -7.19 4.26 6.83
C PRO A 314 -6.97 3.72 8.25
N ALA A 315 -6.05 2.78 8.42
CA ALA A 315 -5.73 2.25 9.74
C ALA A 315 -5.10 3.33 10.64
N PHE A 316 -4.17 4.12 10.11
CA PHE A 316 -3.51 5.21 10.84
C PHE A 316 -4.51 6.29 11.28
N VAL A 317 -5.32 6.80 10.35
CA VAL A 317 -6.22 7.93 10.64
C VAL A 317 -7.38 7.55 11.54
N MET A 318 -7.90 6.31 11.40
CA MET A 318 -8.90 5.77 12.34
C MET A 318 -8.35 5.68 13.75
N ASP A 319 -7.13 5.14 13.91
CA ASP A 319 -6.47 5.09 15.22
C ASP A 319 -6.26 6.51 15.80
N PHE A 320 -5.77 7.43 14.97
CA PHE A 320 -5.62 8.83 15.36
C PHE A 320 -6.94 9.45 15.83
N TRP A 321 -8.02 9.31 15.06
CA TRP A 321 -9.32 9.86 15.44
C TRP A 321 -9.86 9.19 16.69
N PHE A 322 -9.76 7.88 16.74
CA PHE A 322 -10.26 7.13 17.88
C PHE A 322 -9.50 7.46 19.16
N ARG A 323 -8.22 7.63 19.16
CA ARG A 323 -7.43 7.98 20.35
C ARG A 323 -7.60 9.44 20.78
N ASN A 324 -7.92 10.34 19.88
CA ASN A 324 -7.77 11.76 20.12
C ASN A 324 -9.04 12.58 19.94
N ASN A 325 -10.18 11.96 19.58
CA ASN A 325 -11.46 12.66 19.49
C ASN A 325 -11.78 13.36 20.80
N LEU A 326 -12.02 14.65 20.77
CA LEU A 326 -12.28 15.47 21.96
C LEU A 326 -13.78 15.58 22.32
N ARG A 327 -14.68 14.99 21.51
CA ARG A 327 -16.15 15.06 21.72
C ARG A 327 -16.71 13.82 22.39
N ALA A 328 -16.10 12.66 22.16
CA ALA A 328 -16.52 11.41 22.75
C ALA A 328 -15.63 11.11 23.96
N ALA A 329 -16.24 10.98 25.15
CA ALA A 329 -15.55 10.40 26.27
C ALA A 329 -15.20 8.95 25.94
N ARG A 330 -13.96 8.55 26.15
CA ARG A 330 -13.53 7.24 25.63
C ARG A 330 -12.52 6.54 26.51
N ALA A 331 -12.63 5.24 26.40
CA ALA A 331 -11.51 4.33 26.47
C ALA A 331 -10.81 4.29 25.11
N ALA A 332 -9.56 4.68 25.01
CA ALA A 332 -8.74 4.46 23.82
C ALA A 332 -8.24 3.00 23.84
N PRO A 333 -8.05 2.35 22.69
CA PRO A 333 -7.34 1.08 22.67
C PRO A 333 -5.97 1.25 23.31
N PRO A 334 -5.42 0.19 23.95
CA PRO A 334 -4.08 0.23 24.50
C PRO A 334 -3.04 0.60 23.45
N VAL A 335 -1.95 1.19 23.88
CA VAL A 335 -0.76 1.40 23.04
C VAL A 335 0.26 0.34 23.39
N VAL A 336 0.80 -0.36 22.39
CA VAL A 336 2.00 -1.17 22.58
C VAL A 336 3.21 -0.28 22.38
N ASP A 337 3.91 0.03 23.46
CA ASP A 337 5.08 0.92 23.47
C ASP A 337 6.35 0.21 22.99
N SER A 338 6.46 -1.09 23.32
CA SER A 338 7.57 -1.92 22.87
C SER A 338 7.16 -3.38 22.69
N CYS A 339 7.79 -4.08 21.75
CA CYS A 339 7.77 -5.52 21.64
C CYS A 339 9.12 -6.04 21.16
N ASN A 340 9.61 -7.10 21.79
CA ASN A 340 10.89 -7.70 21.47
C ASN A 340 10.81 -9.22 21.54
N ALA A 341 11.67 -9.89 20.78
CA ALA A 341 11.93 -11.32 20.92
C ALA A 341 13.42 -11.56 21.17
N SER A 342 13.72 -12.43 22.13
CA SER A 342 15.07 -12.95 22.38
C SER A 342 15.07 -14.46 22.16
N VAL A 343 16.16 -15.00 21.63
CA VAL A 343 16.28 -16.40 21.27
C VAL A 343 17.39 -17.08 22.07
N SER A 344 17.10 -18.24 22.62
CA SER A 344 18.09 -19.13 23.25
C SER A 344 17.83 -20.57 22.78
N GLY A 345 18.67 -21.07 21.88
CA GLY A 345 18.47 -22.37 21.24
C GLY A 345 17.14 -22.41 20.46
N THR A 346 16.22 -23.30 20.86
CA THR A 346 14.87 -23.42 20.28
C THR A 346 13.78 -22.72 21.13
N THR A 347 14.19 -21.91 22.10
CA THR A 347 13.27 -21.13 22.94
C THR A 347 13.28 -19.67 22.49
N VAL A 348 12.09 -19.12 22.26
CA VAL A 348 11.87 -17.70 21.99
C VAL A 348 11.15 -17.09 23.18
N THR A 349 11.73 -16.05 23.75
CA THR A 349 11.08 -15.26 24.80
C THR A 349 10.62 -13.95 24.19
N VAL A 350 9.29 -13.74 24.14
CA VAL A 350 8.67 -12.50 23.69
C VAL A 350 8.31 -11.67 24.90
N SER A 351 8.65 -10.39 24.84
CA SER A 351 8.27 -9.40 25.85
C SER A 351 7.64 -8.18 25.18
N GLY A 352 6.78 -7.51 25.90
CA GLY A 352 6.16 -6.28 25.46
C GLY A 352 5.77 -5.40 26.65
N SER A 353 5.71 -4.10 26.38
CA SER A 353 5.15 -3.11 27.30
C SER A 353 4.13 -2.24 26.58
N GLY A 354 3.18 -1.71 27.31
CA GLY A 354 2.15 -0.86 26.75
C GLY A 354 1.44 -0.05 27.82
N THR A 355 0.79 0.98 27.35
CA THR A 355 -0.04 1.88 28.16
C THR A 355 -1.49 1.80 27.73
N ASP A 356 -2.37 1.98 28.70
CA ASP A 356 -3.80 2.11 28.49
C ASP A 356 -4.28 3.35 29.22
N SER A 357 -4.73 4.34 28.47
CA SER A 357 -5.12 5.65 29.04
C SER A 357 -6.48 5.65 29.70
N ALA A 358 -7.25 4.58 29.56
CA ALA A 358 -8.65 4.53 29.99
C ALA A 358 -8.99 3.29 30.82
N GLY A 359 -8.03 2.41 31.05
CA GLY A 359 -8.25 1.18 31.80
C GLY A 359 -6.96 0.46 32.12
N SER A 360 -6.96 -0.84 31.96
CA SER A 360 -5.79 -1.70 32.08
C SER A 360 -5.77 -2.73 30.97
N ILE A 361 -4.60 -3.15 30.57
CA ILE A 361 -4.45 -4.21 29.57
C ILE A 361 -4.89 -5.54 30.19
N SER A 362 -5.96 -6.11 29.65
CA SER A 362 -6.52 -7.39 30.10
C SER A 362 -5.78 -8.59 29.54
N SER A 363 -5.31 -8.47 28.30
CA SER A 363 -4.57 -9.56 27.65
C SER A 363 -3.59 -9.06 26.61
N TRP A 364 -2.52 -9.84 26.43
CA TRP A 364 -1.57 -9.72 25.35
C TRP A 364 -1.71 -10.89 24.38
N ARG A 365 -1.70 -10.60 23.10
CA ARG A 365 -1.64 -11.61 22.06
C ARG A 365 -0.29 -11.59 21.38
N VAL A 366 0.31 -12.76 21.23
CA VAL A 366 1.56 -12.96 20.49
C VAL A 366 1.30 -13.83 19.27
N VAL A 367 1.73 -13.37 18.11
CA VAL A 367 1.74 -14.13 16.88
C VAL A 367 3.19 -14.29 16.43
N LEU A 368 3.65 -15.52 16.22
CA LEU A 368 4.93 -15.82 15.56
C LEU A 368 4.63 -16.59 14.28
N ASN A 369 5.15 -16.10 13.16
CA ASN A 369 5.04 -16.70 11.85
C ASN A 369 6.39 -17.33 11.48
N GLY A 370 6.42 -18.62 11.25
CA GLY A 370 7.63 -19.39 10.94
C GLY A 370 7.32 -20.87 10.87
N PRO A 371 8.36 -21.72 10.88
CA PRO A 371 8.18 -23.17 10.80
C PRO A 371 7.28 -23.78 11.89
N SER A 372 7.25 -23.19 13.09
CA SER A 372 6.29 -23.52 14.16
C SER A 372 5.50 -22.26 14.49
N ALA A 373 4.35 -22.08 13.85
CA ALA A 373 3.51 -20.91 14.09
C ALA A 373 2.95 -20.87 15.52
N VAL A 374 2.97 -19.69 16.13
CA VAL A 374 2.36 -19.43 17.45
C VAL A 374 1.25 -18.41 17.28
N ASN A 375 0.12 -18.66 17.92
CA ASN A 375 -0.97 -17.70 18.05
C ASN A 375 -1.51 -17.79 19.48
N ASP A 376 -0.84 -17.12 20.41
CA ASP A 376 -1.18 -17.10 21.83
C ASP A 376 -2.00 -15.85 22.12
N THR A 377 -3.29 -16.03 22.42
CA THR A 377 -4.25 -14.96 22.71
C THR A 377 -4.26 -14.54 24.17
N ALA A 378 -3.50 -15.20 25.03
CA ALA A 378 -3.42 -14.96 26.46
C ALA A 378 -1.97 -15.02 26.96
N ALA A 379 -1.05 -14.37 26.24
CA ALA A 379 0.38 -14.39 26.56
C ALA A 379 0.73 -13.68 27.88
N GLY A 380 -0.16 -12.80 28.37
CA GLY A 380 0.01 -12.06 29.61
C GLY A 380 -1.13 -11.06 29.86
N SER A 381 -1.02 -10.26 30.92
CA SER A 381 -1.90 -9.14 31.26
C SER A 381 -1.13 -8.03 31.97
N GLY A 382 -1.74 -6.84 32.12
CA GLY A 382 -1.10 -5.68 32.74
C GLY A 382 -0.19 -4.90 31.78
N ALA A 383 0.50 -3.88 32.30
CA ALA A 383 1.28 -2.94 31.49
C ALA A 383 2.51 -3.56 30.78
N SER A 384 2.90 -4.75 31.14
CA SER A 384 3.99 -5.49 30.48
C SER A 384 3.78 -6.99 30.61
N PHE A 385 4.38 -7.75 29.70
CA PHE A 385 4.40 -9.21 29.76
C PHE A 385 5.75 -9.75 29.30
N THR A 386 6.02 -10.99 29.69
CA THR A 386 7.11 -11.81 29.16
C THR A 386 6.63 -13.25 29.06
N LYS A 387 6.74 -13.84 27.89
CA LYS A 387 6.29 -15.22 27.63
C LYS A 387 7.33 -15.97 26.81
N SER A 388 7.64 -17.19 27.25
CA SER A 388 8.58 -18.07 26.54
C SER A 388 7.82 -19.17 25.79
N TYR A 389 8.24 -19.41 24.57
CA TYR A 389 7.77 -20.48 23.68
C TYR A 389 8.96 -21.41 23.42
N THR A 390 8.84 -22.65 23.83
CA THR A 390 9.92 -23.65 23.79
C THR A 390 9.71 -24.64 22.64
N ASN A 391 10.78 -25.33 22.25
CA ASN A 391 10.75 -26.37 21.21
C ASN A 391 10.25 -25.90 19.85
N LEU A 392 10.51 -24.64 19.51
CA LEU A 392 10.20 -24.13 18.18
C LEU A 392 11.16 -24.76 17.16
N ALA A 393 10.64 -25.08 15.98
CA ALA A 393 11.46 -25.62 14.90
C ALA A 393 12.51 -24.60 14.44
N ASN A 394 13.66 -25.09 14.00
CA ASN A 394 14.72 -24.24 13.47
C ASN A 394 14.23 -23.47 12.24
N GLY A 395 14.58 -22.21 12.15
CA GLY A 395 14.24 -21.37 11.00
C GLY A 395 14.04 -19.91 11.33
N TYR A 396 13.67 -19.14 10.30
CA TYR A 396 13.38 -17.72 10.43
C TYR A 396 11.94 -17.49 10.85
N TYR A 397 11.76 -16.56 11.77
CA TYR A 397 10.46 -16.14 12.31
C TYR A 397 10.30 -14.64 12.19
N THR A 398 9.06 -14.21 12.01
CA THR A 398 8.60 -12.84 12.25
C THR A 398 7.50 -12.90 13.30
N GLY A 399 7.20 -11.78 13.93
CA GLY A 399 6.15 -11.79 14.93
C GLY A 399 5.40 -10.47 15.04
N SER A 400 4.33 -10.51 15.79
CA SER A 400 3.61 -9.32 16.22
C SER A 400 2.99 -9.50 17.60
N VAL A 401 2.83 -8.37 18.30
CA VAL A 401 2.23 -8.30 19.62
C VAL A 401 1.10 -7.29 19.59
N THR A 402 -0.05 -7.65 20.17
CA THR A 402 -1.17 -6.73 20.39
C THR A 402 -1.62 -6.81 21.83
N ALA A 403 -2.17 -5.71 22.37
CA ALA A 403 -2.75 -5.61 23.70
C ALA A 403 -4.25 -5.35 23.61
N THR A 404 -5.03 -5.90 24.53
CA THR A 404 -6.48 -5.71 24.62
C THR A 404 -6.85 -5.04 25.95
N ASP A 405 -7.68 -4.00 25.88
CA ASP A 405 -8.21 -3.28 27.05
C ASP A 405 -9.21 -4.13 27.85
N SER A 406 -9.20 -3.98 29.18
CA SER A 406 -10.07 -4.73 30.09
C SER A 406 -11.52 -4.23 30.11
N GLY A 407 -11.75 -2.96 29.83
CA GLY A 407 -13.07 -2.32 29.94
C GLY A 407 -13.86 -2.35 28.65
N THR A 408 -13.21 -2.11 27.52
CA THR A 408 -13.84 -1.98 26.21
C THR A 408 -13.61 -3.18 25.31
N GLY A 409 -12.59 -4.00 25.58
CA GLY A 409 -12.15 -5.07 24.70
C GLY A 409 -11.43 -4.56 23.43
N LEU A 410 -11.10 -3.27 23.39
CA LEU A 410 -10.36 -2.70 22.27
C LEU A 410 -8.95 -3.26 22.19
N THR A 411 -8.51 -3.55 20.97
CA THR A 411 -7.18 -4.07 20.70
C THR A 411 -6.29 -2.99 20.09
N SER A 412 -5.04 -2.93 20.54
CA SER A 412 -4.00 -2.04 20.01
C SER A 412 -3.68 -2.32 18.56
N ASN A 413 -3.00 -1.38 17.90
CA ASN A 413 -2.24 -1.70 16.70
C ASN A 413 -1.18 -2.77 17.01
N ALA A 414 -0.85 -3.57 16.01
CA ALA A 414 0.18 -4.59 16.15
C ALA A 414 1.58 -3.95 16.19
N CYS A 415 2.34 -4.25 17.24
CA CYS A 415 3.77 -4.03 17.27
C CYS A 415 4.46 -5.17 16.54
N SER A 416 5.24 -4.86 15.50
CA SER A 416 5.93 -5.86 14.70
C SER A 416 7.28 -6.23 15.30
N ILE A 417 7.55 -7.52 15.40
CA ILE A 417 8.87 -8.06 15.74
C ILE A 417 9.59 -8.36 14.42
N ALA A 418 10.77 -7.73 14.26
CA ALA A 418 11.63 -7.97 13.09
C ALA A 418 12.01 -9.46 12.97
N GLN A 419 12.41 -9.87 11.77
CA GLN A 419 12.83 -11.23 11.52
C GLN A 419 13.98 -11.64 12.44
N PHE A 420 13.87 -12.83 13.03
CA PHE A 420 14.90 -13.45 13.88
C PHE A 420 15.03 -14.94 13.54
N LEU A 421 16.18 -15.52 13.91
CA LEU A 421 16.49 -16.93 13.68
C LEU A 421 16.33 -17.73 14.98
N VAL A 422 15.62 -18.85 14.91
CA VAL A 422 15.51 -19.84 15.96
C VAL A 422 16.38 -21.04 15.60
N GLY A 423 17.24 -21.46 16.52
CA GLY A 423 18.15 -22.61 16.34
C GLY A 423 19.17 -22.39 15.23
N THR A 424 19.35 -23.42 14.39
CA THR A 424 20.26 -23.35 13.25
C THR A 424 19.54 -22.84 12.00
N PRO A 425 20.24 -22.04 11.14
CA PRO A 425 19.65 -21.63 9.86
C PRO A 425 19.19 -22.87 9.07
N PRO A 426 18.04 -22.80 8.39
CA PRO A 426 17.65 -23.85 7.47
C PRO A 426 18.75 -24.06 6.43
N ALA A 427 19.05 -25.33 6.13
CA ALA A 427 19.99 -25.64 5.06
C ALA A 427 19.47 -25.03 3.75
N LEU A 428 20.34 -24.29 3.08
CA LEU A 428 20.00 -23.73 1.78
C LEU A 428 19.62 -24.87 0.82
N GLN A 429 18.48 -24.71 0.17
CA GLN A 429 18.05 -25.65 -0.86
C GLN A 429 18.71 -25.27 -2.19
N PRO A 430 19.04 -26.27 -3.04
CA PRO A 430 19.48 -26.00 -4.39
C PRO A 430 18.45 -25.16 -5.15
N PRO A 431 18.89 -24.21 -5.99
CA PRO A 431 17.95 -23.48 -6.85
C PRO A 431 17.14 -24.44 -7.72
N ALA A 432 15.83 -24.25 -7.77
CA ALA A 432 14.95 -25.02 -8.63
C ALA A 432 14.74 -24.31 -9.99
N GLY A 433 14.26 -25.04 -10.99
CA GLY A 433 13.86 -24.45 -12.26
C GLY A 433 15.04 -23.96 -13.09
N LEU A 434 16.26 -24.51 -12.90
CA LEU A 434 17.40 -24.19 -13.77
C LEU A 434 17.04 -24.54 -15.21
N ALA A 435 17.14 -23.56 -16.10
CA ALA A 435 16.84 -23.67 -17.51
C ALA A 435 17.85 -22.92 -18.38
N VAL A 436 18.04 -23.41 -19.59
CA VAL A 436 18.81 -22.73 -20.63
C VAL A 436 17.89 -21.75 -21.36
N GLY A 437 18.28 -20.49 -21.40
CA GLY A 437 17.64 -19.43 -22.16
C GLY A 437 18.29 -19.22 -23.53
N ALA A 438 18.63 -17.97 -23.85
CA ALA A 438 19.27 -17.62 -25.12
C ALA A 438 20.67 -18.22 -25.23
N THR A 439 21.02 -18.73 -26.42
CA THR A 439 22.38 -19.21 -26.77
C THR A 439 22.90 -18.48 -27.99
N THR A 440 24.21 -18.18 -27.98
CA THR A 440 24.95 -17.69 -29.14
C THR A 440 26.05 -18.68 -29.51
N SER A 441 26.86 -18.36 -30.52
CA SER A 441 28.01 -19.22 -30.87
C SER A 441 29.10 -19.26 -29.80
N ASN A 442 29.05 -18.36 -28.80
CA ASN A 442 30.07 -18.27 -27.75
C ASN A 442 29.52 -18.05 -26.35
N SER A 443 28.19 -18.14 -26.15
CA SER A 443 27.58 -17.97 -24.83
C SER A 443 26.32 -18.81 -24.65
N VAL A 444 26.01 -19.10 -23.37
CA VAL A 444 24.77 -19.72 -22.91
C VAL A 444 24.23 -18.89 -21.76
N THR A 445 23.00 -18.46 -21.85
CA THR A 445 22.28 -17.78 -20.75
C THR A 445 21.48 -18.80 -19.97
N LEU A 446 21.59 -18.73 -18.64
CA LEU A 446 20.90 -19.60 -17.68
C LEU A 446 19.92 -18.78 -16.85
N THR A 447 18.81 -19.37 -16.46
CA THR A 447 17.84 -18.81 -15.53
C THR A 447 17.42 -19.86 -14.51
N TRP A 448 17.06 -19.44 -13.30
CA TRP A 448 16.59 -20.32 -12.23
C TRP A 448 15.65 -19.60 -11.28
N ASN A 449 14.95 -20.33 -10.42
CA ASN A 449 14.10 -19.75 -9.39
C ASN A 449 14.92 -19.35 -8.16
N ALA A 450 14.52 -18.26 -7.50
CA ALA A 450 15.16 -17.83 -6.25
C ALA A 450 15.03 -18.91 -5.18
N ALA A 451 16.15 -19.22 -4.52
CA ALA A 451 16.18 -20.12 -3.37
C ALA A 451 15.97 -19.33 -2.08
N SER A 452 15.09 -19.82 -1.21
CA SER A 452 14.81 -19.15 0.07
C SER A 452 16.06 -19.05 0.95
N GLY A 453 16.34 -17.85 1.47
CA GLY A 453 17.53 -17.59 2.30
C GLY A 453 18.84 -17.40 1.53
N ALA A 454 18.82 -17.46 0.18
CA ALA A 454 19.98 -17.18 -0.64
C ALA A 454 20.22 -15.68 -0.76
N THR A 455 21.47 -15.26 -0.67
CA THR A 455 21.95 -13.90 -0.99
C THR A 455 22.70 -13.84 -2.31
N GLY A 456 22.99 -15.01 -2.91
CA GLY A 456 23.66 -15.11 -4.20
C GLY A 456 23.75 -16.54 -4.71
N TYR A 457 24.31 -16.70 -5.91
CA TYR A 457 24.37 -17.97 -6.60
C TYR A 457 25.75 -18.19 -7.26
N TYR A 458 26.21 -19.42 -7.25
CA TYR A 458 27.37 -19.87 -8.01
C TYR A 458 26.93 -20.77 -9.16
N VAL A 459 27.48 -20.51 -10.32
CA VAL A 459 27.20 -21.27 -11.54
C VAL A 459 28.37 -22.21 -11.83
N TYR A 460 28.05 -23.44 -12.20
CA TYR A 460 28.99 -24.49 -12.51
C TYR A 460 28.79 -24.95 -13.95
N ARG A 461 29.89 -25.06 -14.68
CA ARG A 461 29.96 -25.64 -16.01
C ARG A 461 30.83 -26.88 -15.98
N ASN A 462 30.28 -28.02 -16.35
CA ASN A 462 30.96 -29.32 -16.34
C ASN A 462 31.62 -29.61 -14.98
N GLY A 463 30.94 -29.27 -13.88
CA GLY A 463 31.42 -29.45 -12.52
C GLY A 463 32.38 -28.38 -11.99
N SER A 464 32.82 -27.45 -12.82
CA SER A 464 33.70 -26.34 -12.41
C SER A 464 32.95 -25.03 -12.27
N ARG A 465 33.20 -24.30 -11.17
CA ARG A 465 32.61 -22.98 -10.93
C ARG A 465 33.09 -21.97 -11.98
N VAL A 466 32.18 -21.19 -12.58
CA VAL A 466 32.49 -20.22 -13.64
C VAL A 466 32.42 -18.77 -13.17
N ASN A 467 31.78 -18.46 -12.06
CA ASN A 467 31.75 -17.12 -11.47
C ASN A 467 32.54 -17.08 -10.14
N ALA A 468 33.56 -16.21 -10.07
CA ALA A 468 34.42 -16.10 -8.88
C ALA A 468 33.67 -15.53 -7.66
N SER A 469 32.75 -14.59 -7.86
CA SER A 469 31.85 -14.02 -6.84
C SER A 469 30.42 -14.45 -7.11
N PRO A 470 29.59 -14.62 -6.06
CA PRO A 470 28.20 -15.00 -6.26
C PRO A 470 27.43 -13.91 -6.98
N VAL A 471 26.57 -14.28 -7.91
CA VAL A 471 25.65 -13.37 -8.58
C VAL A 471 24.35 -13.27 -7.75
N THR A 472 23.81 -12.08 -7.60
CA THR A 472 22.55 -11.85 -6.86
C THR A 472 21.32 -12.06 -7.74
N ALA A 473 21.49 -11.94 -9.06
CA ALA A 473 20.42 -12.21 -10.02
C ALA A 473 20.13 -13.72 -10.13
N THR A 474 18.93 -14.05 -10.55
CA THR A 474 18.51 -15.43 -10.86
C THR A 474 18.74 -15.78 -12.33
N SER A 475 19.73 -15.17 -12.93
CA SER A 475 20.21 -15.42 -14.29
C SER A 475 21.71 -15.20 -14.40
N TYR A 476 22.34 -15.88 -15.34
CA TYR A 476 23.76 -15.73 -15.64
C TYR A 476 24.03 -16.07 -17.09
N THR A 477 24.89 -15.28 -17.74
CA THR A 477 25.37 -15.59 -19.08
C THR A 477 26.82 -16.04 -19.02
N ASP A 478 27.04 -17.28 -19.34
CA ASP A 478 28.36 -17.88 -19.47
C ASP A 478 28.89 -17.62 -20.89
N GLY A 479 30.03 -16.97 -20.97
CA GLY A 479 30.62 -16.54 -22.24
C GLY A 479 31.98 -17.17 -22.50
N GLY A 480 32.54 -16.88 -23.67
CA GLY A 480 33.85 -17.40 -24.11
C GLY A 480 33.83 -18.89 -24.45
N LEU A 481 32.67 -19.41 -24.84
CA LEU A 481 32.46 -20.82 -25.13
C LEU A 481 32.81 -21.17 -26.59
N ALA A 482 33.16 -22.43 -26.82
CA ALA A 482 33.32 -22.95 -28.17
C ALA A 482 31.95 -23.10 -28.86
N ALA A 483 31.87 -22.82 -30.13
CA ALA A 483 30.65 -22.96 -30.91
C ALA A 483 30.25 -24.45 -31.09
N SER A 484 28.98 -24.68 -31.32
CA SER A 484 28.40 -26.02 -31.53
C SER A 484 28.79 -27.04 -30.40
N THR A 485 28.98 -26.55 -29.19
CA THR A 485 29.49 -27.34 -28.07
C THR A 485 28.44 -27.39 -26.96
N THR A 486 28.23 -28.58 -26.43
CA THR A 486 27.31 -28.81 -25.29
C THR A 486 28.05 -28.77 -23.98
N TYR A 487 27.50 -28.00 -23.02
CA TYR A 487 28.03 -27.88 -21.67
C TYR A 487 26.92 -28.27 -20.68
N ASN A 488 27.27 -28.93 -19.58
CA ASN A 488 26.35 -29.23 -18.49
C ASN A 488 26.47 -28.15 -17.43
N TYR A 489 25.34 -27.57 -17.06
CA TYR A 489 25.25 -26.49 -16.08
C TYR A 489 24.51 -26.92 -14.83
N GLN A 490 24.98 -26.43 -13.70
CA GLN A 490 24.35 -26.56 -12.39
C GLN A 490 24.52 -25.24 -11.64
N VAL A 491 23.65 -24.97 -10.66
CA VAL A 491 23.70 -23.76 -9.84
C VAL A 491 23.57 -24.15 -8.37
N SER A 492 24.34 -23.51 -7.50
CA SER A 492 24.17 -23.55 -6.05
C SER A 492 23.74 -22.18 -5.52
N ALA A 493 23.03 -22.17 -4.41
CA ALA A 493 22.69 -20.98 -3.64
C ALA A 493 23.70 -20.76 -2.51
N THR A 494 23.99 -19.49 -2.18
CA THR A 494 24.81 -19.15 -1.01
C THR A 494 24.16 -18.02 -0.22
N ASN A 495 24.36 -18.01 1.10
CA ASN A 495 24.00 -16.91 2.01
C ASN A 495 25.25 -16.20 2.56
N GLY A 496 26.42 -16.42 1.95
CA GLY A 496 27.69 -15.87 2.38
C GLY A 496 28.41 -16.71 3.44
N SER A 497 27.70 -17.50 4.21
CA SER A 497 28.28 -18.40 5.24
C SER A 497 28.17 -19.89 4.88
N SER A 498 27.25 -20.24 4.02
CA SER A 498 27.04 -21.62 3.55
C SER A 498 26.66 -21.65 2.07
N GLU A 499 26.83 -22.79 1.45
CA GLU A 499 26.46 -23.07 0.06
C GLU A 499 25.58 -24.32 0.01
N SER A 500 24.53 -24.27 -0.83
CA SER A 500 23.63 -25.42 -1.01
C SER A 500 24.31 -26.54 -1.82
N ALA A 501 23.67 -27.69 -1.87
CA ALA A 501 23.97 -28.67 -2.91
C ALA A 501 23.71 -28.05 -4.32
N LEU A 502 24.26 -28.65 -5.35
CA LEU A 502 24.03 -28.25 -6.73
C LEU A 502 22.61 -28.61 -7.17
N SER A 503 22.04 -27.79 -8.05
CA SER A 503 20.78 -28.09 -8.72
C SER A 503 20.89 -29.34 -9.61
N ALA A 504 19.76 -29.84 -10.11
CA ALA A 504 19.77 -30.75 -11.23
C ALA A 504 20.52 -30.11 -12.42
N ALA A 505 21.28 -30.93 -13.15
CA ALA A 505 22.03 -30.46 -14.31
C ALA A 505 21.14 -30.21 -15.52
N VAL A 506 21.44 -29.16 -16.28
CA VAL A 506 20.84 -28.90 -17.59
C VAL A 506 21.92 -28.79 -18.65
N ALA A 507 21.68 -29.33 -19.85
CA ALA A 507 22.57 -29.24 -20.97
C ALA A 507 22.26 -27.98 -21.81
N GLY A 508 23.26 -27.12 -22.01
CA GLY A 508 23.18 -25.96 -22.89
C GLY A 508 24.15 -26.10 -24.05
N THR A 509 23.63 -25.99 -25.26
CA THR A 509 24.44 -26.09 -26.48
C THR A 509 24.58 -24.72 -27.12
N THR A 510 25.83 -24.27 -27.37
CA THR A 510 26.09 -23.05 -28.12
C THR A 510 25.66 -23.18 -29.57
N ALA A 511 25.20 -22.10 -30.16
CA ALA A 511 24.90 -22.05 -31.59
C ALA A 511 26.17 -22.30 -32.43
N SER A 512 26.01 -22.66 -33.69
CA SER A 512 27.13 -22.77 -34.62
C SER A 512 27.73 -21.38 -34.91
N SER A 513 29.04 -21.32 -34.98
CA SER A 513 29.71 -20.12 -35.49
C SER A 513 29.67 -20.16 -37.03
N TRP A 514 28.84 -19.37 -37.59
CA TRP A 514 28.86 -19.14 -39.01
C TRP A 514 29.51 -17.79 -39.30
N THR A 515 30.58 -17.80 -40.06
CA THR A 515 31.20 -16.56 -40.51
C THR A 515 30.71 -16.28 -41.94
N CYS A 516 30.05 -15.16 -42.10
CA CYS A 516 29.63 -14.74 -43.42
C CYS A 516 30.87 -14.59 -44.34
N SER A 517 30.78 -15.11 -45.54
CA SER A 517 31.80 -14.90 -46.59
C SER A 517 31.14 -14.38 -47.87
N ALA A 518 31.72 -13.34 -48.44
CA ALA A 518 31.24 -12.77 -49.69
C ALA A 518 32.19 -13.11 -50.84
N THR A 519 31.60 -13.44 -51.97
CA THR A 519 32.35 -13.74 -53.19
C THR A 519 31.79 -12.92 -54.35
N THR A 520 32.64 -12.18 -55.04
CA THR A 520 32.30 -11.49 -56.30
C THR A 520 32.79 -12.30 -57.49
N SER A 521 31.88 -12.61 -58.41
CA SER A 521 32.19 -13.41 -59.56
C SER A 521 31.21 -13.18 -60.73
N GLY A 522 31.47 -13.67 -61.89
CA GLY A 522 30.45 -13.74 -62.95
C GLY A 522 29.28 -14.62 -62.55
N ASN A 523 28.08 -14.28 -62.98
CA ASN A 523 26.89 -15.04 -62.61
C ASN A 523 27.00 -16.51 -62.99
N TYR A 524 27.53 -16.81 -64.19
CA TYR A 524 27.82 -18.18 -64.61
C TYR A 524 28.79 -18.91 -63.66
N ALA A 525 29.81 -18.22 -63.16
CA ALA A 525 30.76 -18.81 -62.22
C ALA A 525 30.12 -19.04 -60.82
N HIS A 526 29.12 -18.24 -60.41
CA HIS A 526 28.36 -18.50 -59.22
C HIS A 526 27.48 -19.76 -59.35
N VAL A 527 26.85 -19.95 -60.52
CA VAL A 527 26.08 -21.16 -60.81
C VAL A 527 26.99 -22.40 -60.82
N GLN A 528 28.12 -22.36 -61.51
CA GLN A 528 29.07 -23.48 -61.55
C GLN A 528 29.65 -23.82 -60.16
N ALA A 529 29.77 -22.83 -59.29
CA ALA A 529 30.28 -23.02 -57.92
C ALA A 529 29.17 -23.40 -56.92
N GLY A 530 27.92 -23.62 -57.35
CA GLY A 530 26.81 -23.99 -56.48
C GLY A 530 26.36 -22.88 -55.50
N ARG A 531 26.72 -21.62 -55.76
CA ARG A 531 26.26 -20.46 -55.00
C ARG A 531 24.96 -19.87 -55.54
N ALA A 532 24.66 -20.22 -56.80
CA ALA A 532 23.41 -19.88 -57.49
C ALA A 532 22.98 -21.06 -58.36
N HIS A 533 21.77 -21.02 -58.89
CA HIS A 533 21.28 -21.96 -59.89
C HIS A 533 20.72 -21.22 -61.11
N ASP A 534 20.76 -21.87 -62.28
CA ASP A 534 20.11 -21.34 -63.46
C ASP A 534 18.62 -21.57 -63.42
N SER A 535 17.85 -20.56 -63.78
CA SER A 535 16.40 -20.65 -63.95
C SER A 535 16.00 -19.83 -65.18
N GLY A 536 15.84 -20.54 -66.32
CA GLY A 536 15.43 -19.92 -67.58
C GLY A 536 16.40 -18.89 -68.13
N GLY A 537 17.74 -19.12 -67.96
CA GLY A 537 18.82 -18.25 -68.43
C GLY A 537 19.17 -17.11 -67.46
N TYR A 538 18.56 -17.12 -66.23
CA TYR A 538 18.90 -16.20 -65.16
C TYR A 538 19.54 -16.96 -64.01
N ALA A 539 20.58 -16.38 -63.41
CA ALA A 539 21.18 -16.89 -62.19
C ALA A 539 20.39 -16.42 -60.97
N LEU A 540 19.95 -17.34 -60.11
CA LEU A 540 19.27 -17.07 -58.85
C LEU A 540 20.16 -17.53 -57.69
N ALA A 541 20.37 -16.66 -56.70
CA ALA A 541 21.18 -16.98 -55.52
C ALA A 541 20.56 -18.14 -54.72
N ASN A 542 21.32 -19.17 -54.41
CA ASN A 542 20.82 -20.36 -53.72
C ASN A 542 20.34 -20.01 -52.30
N GLY A 543 19.16 -20.49 -51.95
CA GLY A 543 18.47 -20.22 -50.68
C GLY A 543 17.60 -18.98 -50.73
N SER A 544 18.10 -17.80 -51.12
CA SER A 544 17.28 -16.58 -51.17
C SER A 544 16.46 -16.44 -52.47
N ASN A 545 16.84 -17.16 -53.53
CA ASN A 545 16.27 -17.05 -54.88
C ASN A 545 16.27 -15.62 -55.46
N GLN A 546 17.16 -14.77 -54.95
CA GLN A 546 17.34 -13.42 -55.51
C GLN A 546 17.89 -13.49 -56.93
N ASN A 547 17.27 -12.77 -57.86
CA ASN A 547 17.66 -12.75 -59.25
C ASN A 547 18.92 -11.86 -59.43
N MET A 548 19.99 -12.47 -59.88
CA MET A 548 21.30 -11.87 -60.10
C MET A 548 21.47 -11.30 -61.54
N GLY A 549 20.48 -11.48 -62.40
CA GLY A 549 20.56 -11.17 -63.81
C GLY A 549 20.91 -12.40 -64.69
N LEU A 550 21.25 -12.19 -65.94
CA LEU A 550 21.52 -13.27 -66.88
C LEU A 550 22.66 -14.19 -66.38
N ASP A 551 22.47 -15.50 -66.59
CA ASP A 551 23.51 -16.50 -66.29
C ASP A 551 24.56 -16.52 -67.41
N ASN A 552 25.51 -15.62 -67.31
CA ASN A 552 26.63 -15.52 -68.24
C ASN A 552 27.88 -14.98 -67.53
N THR A 553 29.00 -14.89 -68.27
CA THR A 553 30.31 -14.44 -67.77
C THR A 553 30.45 -12.92 -67.71
N PHE A 554 29.56 -12.17 -68.32
CA PHE A 554 29.64 -10.70 -68.41
C PHE A 554 28.97 -9.98 -67.27
N TYR A 555 27.91 -10.58 -66.69
CA TYR A 555 27.23 -10.05 -65.48
C TYR A 555 27.94 -10.58 -64.24
N THR A 556 28.35 -9.68 -63.36
CA THR A 556 29.04 -10.01 -62.14
C THR A 556 28.13 -9.63 -60.95
N SER A 557 28.09 -10.48 -59.91
CA SER A 557 27.38 -10.24 -58.68
C SER A 557 28.30 -10.54 -57.49
N THR A 558 28.06 -9.88 -56.38
CA THR A 558 28.63 -10.28 -55.09
C THR A 558 27.56 -11.05 -54.35
N LEU A 559 27.87 -12.27 -53.91
CA LEU A 559 27.03 -13.10 -53.09
C LEU A 559 27.65 -13.27 -51.70
N ALA A 560 26.91 -12.87 -50.69
CA ALA A 560 27.24 -13.15 -49.28
C ALA A 560 26.58 -14.47 -48.86
N GLN A 561 27.38 -15.42 -48.40
CA GLN A 561 26.86 -16.64 -47.76
C GLN A 561 26.57 -16.33 -46.30
N THR A 562 25.31 -16.14 -45.96
CA THR A 562 24.84 -15.76 -44.61
C THR A 562 24.50 -16.95 -43.72
N ALA A 563 24.32 -18.14 -44.32
CA ALA A 563 24.18 -19.42 -43.64
C ALA A 563 24.67 -20.55 -44.57
N PRO A 564 24.91 -21.77 -44.10
CA PRO A 564 25.29 -22.91 -44.93
C PRO A 564 24.34 -23.09 -46.11
N GLY A 565 24.88 -22.94 -47.35
CA GLY A 565 24.09 -23.06 -48.57
C GLY A 565 23.08 -21.93 -48.84
N TYR A 566 23.05 -20.87 -48.03
CA TYR A 566 22.14 -19.73 -48.21
C TYR A 566 22.93 -18.48 -48.63
N TYR A 567 22.64 -17.98 -49.82
CA TYR A 567 23.32 -16.86 -50.42
C TYR A 567 22.35 -15.70 -50.67
N VAL A 568 22.80 -14.48 -50.42
CA VAL A 568 22.08 -13.23 -50.72
C VAL A 568 22.97 -12.32 -51.58
N ILE A 569 22.35 -11.52 -52.46
CA ILE A 569 23.09 -10.52 -53.23
C ILE A 569 23.59 -9.42 -52.30
N GLY A 570 24.88 -9.10 -52.36
CA GLY A 570 25.56 -8.08 -51.57
C GLY A 570 26.78 -8.60 -50.83
N SER A 571 27.41 -7.74 -50.04
CA SER A 571 28.54 -8.08 -49.17
C SER A 571 28.03 -8.55 -47.79
N CYS A 572 28.89 -9.20 -47.02
CA CYS A 572 28.65 -9.49 -45.64
C CYS A 572 28.42 -8.20 -44.82
N PRO A 573 27.48 -8.18 -43.84
CA PRO A 573 27.23 -7.03 -42.98
C PRO A 573 28.42 -6.69 -42.08
#